data_e6da41dacd54c84597732d92ce8f361e
#
_entry.id   e6da41dacd54c84597732d92ce8f361e
#
_cell.length_a   1.000
_cell.length_b   1.000
_cell.length_c   1.000
_cell.angle_alpha   90.00
_cell.angle_beta   90.00
_cell.angle_gamma   90.00
#
_symmetry.space_group_name_H-M   'P 1'
#
loop_
_entity.id
_entity.type
_entity.pdbx_description
1 polymer ?
#
loop_
_entity_poly.entity_id
_entity_poly.type
_entity_poly.pdbx_seq_one_letter_code
_entity_poly.pdbx_strand_id
1 'polypeptide(L)'
;MSDFHENGWIRFPFDPVLAEWVGHALPAARASVTDPAHAQWLDCEGTWFIGVDALDNDLRGRVGQSRELSGQAMDFITDQYGELPLHKGQVSVIYPGYPRPRQGESASAGQYRLKRDAAHVDGLRPAGPDRRRRVDEPHAWILGIPLNDASIDAAPMVLWEGSHKILRAAFKHALNGHPRNSLHQVDITEAYQAARREVFDTCPRIELPAKPGEAYLLHRHCLHGVAPWGANASAGADGRMIAYFRPECAGGVAEWIESA
;
A
#
# COMPACT_ATOMS: atom_id res chain seq x y z
N MET A 1 -1.58 -8.06 21.35
CA MET A 1 -1.14 -7.25 20.19
C MET A 1 -0.44 -8.19 19.25
N SER A 2 -0.76 -8.19 17.96
CA SER A 2 0.08 -8.93 17.03
C SER A 2 1.47 -8.31 17.07
N ASP A 3 2.49 -9.13 17.09
CA ASP A 3 3.85 -8.63 17.04
C ASP A 3 4.13 -8.12 15.62
N PHE A 4 4.13 -6.81 15.43
CA PHE A 4 4.35 -6.18 14.13
C PHE A 4 5.66 -6.65 13.48
N HIS A 5 6.71 -6.82 14.28
CA HIS A 5 8.02 -7.27 13.80
C HIS A 5 8.03 -8.77 13.43
N GLU A 6 7.14 -9.56 14.04
CA GLU A 6 7.01 -10.97 13.70
C GLU A 6 6.14 -11.18 12.45
N ASN A 7 5.02 -10.48 12.37
CA ASN A 7 4.00 -10.69 11.34
C ASN A 7 4.19 -9.81 10.12
N GLY A 8 4.84 -8.63 10.27
CA GLY A 8 4.99 -7.62 9.22
C GLY A 8 3.77 -6.75 9.01
N TRP A 9 2.80 -6.81 9.92
CA TRP A 9 1.59 -6.00 9.88
C TRP A 9 0.92 -5.91 11.25
N ILE A 10 0.10 -4.86 11.43
CA ILE A 10 -0.77 -4.69 12.60
C ILE A 10 -2.06 -3.99 12.19
N ARG A 11 -3.18 -4.34 12.83
CA ARG A 11 -4.47 -3.65 12.71
C ARG A 11 -4.74 -2.87 13.99
N PHE A 12 -5.23 -1.65 13.82
CA PHE A 12 -5.70 -0.79 14.91
C PHE A 12 -7.22 -0.84 14.97
N PRO A 13 -7.79 -1.05 16.15
CA PRO A 13 -9.23 -1.03 16.35
C PRO A 13 -9.78 0.38 16.11
N PHE A 14 -11.11 0.49 16.14
CA PHE A 14 -11.79 1.78 16.00
C PHE A 14 -11.22 2.83 16.98
N ASP A 15 -10.84 3.96 16.41
CA ASP A 15 -10.32 5.14 17.11
C ASP A 15 -11.20 6.33 16.74
N PRO A 16 -11.88 6.99 17.72
CA PRO A 16 -12.73 8.14 17.45
C PRO A 16 -11.96 9.34 16.88
N VAL A 17 -10.67 9.49 17.19
CA VAL A 17 -9.82 10.56 16.65
C VAL A 17 -9.59 10.33 15.16
N LEU A 18 -9.30 9.09 14.77
CA LEU A 18 -9.16 8.72 13.38
C LEU A 18 -10.48 8.80 12.62
N ALA A 19 -11.61 8.43 13.25
CA ALA A 19 -12.94 8.54 12.65
C ALA A 19 -13.34 10.00 12.37
N GLU A 20 -12.99 10.94 13.26
CA GLU A 20 -13.17 12.38 13.02
C GLU A 20 -12.36 12.85 11.79
N TRP A 21 -11.09 12.44 11.70
CA TRP A 21 -10.25 12.74 10.55
C TRP A 21 -10.84 12.18 9.24
N VAL A 22 -11.32 10.94 9.25
CA VAL A 22 -12.00 10.31 8.09
C VAL A 22 -13.21 11.12 7.63
N GLY A 23 -13.96 11.73 8.57
CA GLY A 23 -15.07 12.61 8.25
C GLY A 23 -14.70 13.82 7.37
N HIS A 24 -13.45 14.30 7.48
CA HIS A 24 -12.91 15.37 6.63
C HIS A 24 -12.24 14.81 5.36
N ALA A 25 -11.57 13.67 5.46
CA ALA A 25 -10.84 13.08 4.35
C ALA A 25 -11.76 12.50 3.27
N LEU A 26 -12.89 11.89 3.64
CA LEU A 26 -13.82 11.29 2.69
C LEU A 26 -14.38 12.29 1.65
N PRO A 27 -14.89 13.49 2.02
CA PRO A 27 -15.32 14.48 1.03
C PRO A 27 -14.21 14.92 0.08
N ALA A 28 -12.99 15.12 0.60
CA ALA A 28 -11.83 15.51 -0.20
C ALA A 28 -11.43 14.38 -1.18
N ALA A 29 -11.42 13.13 -0.71
CA ALA A 29 -11.14 11.96 -1.54
C ALA A 29 -12.19 11.78 -2.66
N ARG A 30 -13.46 11.98 -2.37
CA ARG A 30 -14.53 11.98 -3.39
C ARG A 30 -14.31 13.05 -4.45
N ALA A 31 -13.95 14.26 -4.04
CA ALA A 31 -13.64 15.35 -4.95
C ALA A 31 -12.46 14.99 -5.86
N SER A 32 -11.39 14.38 -5.33
CA SER A 32 -10.22 14.00 -6.12
C SER A 32 -10.52 12.91 -7.17
N VAL A 33 -11.42 11.97 -6.85
CA VAL A 33 -11.83 10.90 -7.80
C VAL A 33 -12.53 11.49 -9.04
N THR A 34 -13.25 12.58 -8.87
CA THR A 34 -14.01 13.23 -9.96
C THR A 34 -13.25 14.40 -10.60
N ASP A 35 -12.08 14.75 -10.11
CA ASP A 35 -11.25 15.81 -10.66
C ASP A 35 -10.61 15.35 -11.99
N PRO A 36 -10.83 16.08 -13.11
CA PRO A 36 -10.18 15.78 -14.39
C PRO A 36 -8.66 15.71 -14.32
N ALA A 37 -8.01 16.41 -13.39
CA ALA A 37 -6.56 16.36 -13.17
C ALA A 37 -6.08 14.96 -12.73
N HIS A 38 -6.97 14.12 -12.20
CA HIS A 38 -6.69 12.77 -11.73
C HIS A 38 -7.24 11.66 -12.65
N ALA A 39 -7.82 12.02 -13.81
CA ALA A 39 -8.47 11.05 -14.72
C ALA A 39 -7.53 9.91 -15.17
N GLN A 40 -6.22 10.17 -15.27
CA GLN A 40 -5.20 9.16 -15.63
C GLN A 40 -5.09 8.01 -14.60
N TRP A 41 -5.59 8.20 -13.39
CA TRP A 41 -5.55 7.18 -12.35
C TRP A 41 -6.68 6.16 -12.42
N LEU A 42 -7.67 6.35 -13.29
CA LEU A 42 -8.75 5.38 -13.50
C LEU A 42 -8.26 4.26 -14.45
N ASP A 43 -8.12 3.07 -13.92
CA ASP A 43 -7.48 1.92 -14.56
C ASP A 43 -8.38 0.67 -14.51
N CYS A 44 -7.91 -0.44 -15.06
CA CYS A 44 -8.63 -1.71 -15.04
C CYS A 44 -10.06 -1.57 -15.59
N GLU A 45 -10.22 -0.93 -16.78
CA GLU A 45 -11.53 -0.65 -17.40
C GLU A 45 -12.51 0.04 -16.44
N GLY A 46 -12.01 0.98 -15.62
CA GLY A 46 -12.81 1.76 -14.69
C GLY A 46 -13.13 1.07 -13.37
N THR A 47 -12.52 -0.08 -13.07
CA THR A 47 -12.76 -0.78 -11.80
C THR A 47 -11.75 -0.45 -10.71
N TRP A 48 -10.73 0.34 -11.02
CA TRP A 48 -9.75 0.82 -10.03
C TRP A 48 -9.33 2.26 -10.28
N PHE A 49 -9.55 3.13 -9.32
CA PHE A 49 -8.93 4.44 -9.26
C PHE A 49 -7.71 4.34 -8.34
N ILE A 50 -6.51 4.51 -8.90
CA ILE A 50 -5.23 4.35 -8.18
C ILE A 50 -4.94 5.57 -7.32
N GLY A 51 -5.16 6.79 -7.84
CA GLY A 51 -5.14 8.06 -7.13
C GLY A 51 -3.87 8.38 -6.35
N VAL A 52 -2.68 8.15 -6.93
CA VAL A 52 -1.41 8.54 -6.29
C VAL A 52 -1.40 10.05 -6.06
N ASP A 53 -1.04 10.48 -4.84
CA ASP A 53 -1.00 11.88 -4.41
C ASP A 53 -2.31 12.66 -4.59
N ALA A 54 -3.44 11.95 -4.63
CA ALA A 54 -4.74 12.55 -4.93
C ALA A 54 -5.45 13.14 -3.69
N LEU A 55 -5.07 12.79 -2.47
CA LEU A 55 -5.59 13.40 -1.26
C LEU A 55 -4.86 14.72 -0.97
N ASP A 56 -5.60 15.81 -0.90
CA ASP A 56 -5.03 17.14 -0.64
C ASP A 56 -4.82 17.38 0.85
N ASN A 57 -3.83 16.69 1.42
CA ASN A 57 -3.38 16.87 2.80
C ASN A 57 -2.04 17.61 2.87
N ASP A 58 -1.78 18.25 4.01
CA ASP A 58 -0.46 18.81 4.33
C ASP A 58 0.53 17.73 4.84
N LEU A 59 1.77 18.16 5.17
CA LEU A 59 2.84 17.28 5.67
C LEU A 59 2.54 16.64 7.04
N ARG A 60 1.50 17.08 7.73
CA ARG A 60 1.00 16.49 8.99
C ARG A 60 -0.31 15.72 8.80
N GLY A 61 -0.72 15.51 7.55
CA GLY A 61 -1.93 14.79 7.20
C GLY A 61 -3.24 15.56 7.43
N ARG A 62 -3.22 16.88 7.61
CA ARG A 62 -4.46 17.69 7.70
C ARG A 62 -5.14 17.75 6.35
N VAL A 63 -6.44 17.50 6.34
CA VAL A 63 -7.29 17.61 5.14
C VAL A 63 -8.36 18.66 5.40
N GLY A 64 -8.35 19.73 4.63
CA GLY A 64 -9.31 20.85 4.82
C GLY A 64 -9.24 21.44 6.22
N GLN A 65 -10.29 21.28 7.00
CA GLN A 65 -10.38 21.80 8.38
C GLN A 65 -10.10 20.71 9.44
N SER A 66 -9.61 19.53 9.05
CA SER A 66 -9.29 18.50 10.02
C SER A 66 -8.14 18.92 10.95
N ARG A 67 -8.01 18.21 12.07
CA ARG A 67 -6.75 18.17 12.84
C ARG A 67 -5.69 17.41 12.05
N GLU A 68 -4.46 17.39 12.57
CA GLU A 68 -3.39 16.51 12.10
C GLU A 68 -3.86 15.06 12.15
N LEU A 69 -3.37 14.25 11.23
CA LEU A 69 -3.58 12.80 11.29
C LEU A 69 -2.92 12.28 12.56
N SER A 70 -3.70 11.74 13.47
CA SER A 70 -3.27 11.33 14.81
C SER A 70 -4.10 10.13 15.31
N GLY A 71 -3.84 9.69 16.54
CA GLY A 71 -4.48 8.55 17.16
C GLY A 71 -3.58 7.32 17.22
N GLN A 72 -4.14 6.18 17.69
CA GLN A 72 -3.36 4.98 18.05
C GLN A 72 -2.41 4.48 16.95
N ALA A 73 -2.81 4.58 15.68
CA ALA A 73 -1.95 4.16 14.57
C ALA A 73 -0.73 5.07 14.41
N MET A 74 -0.94 6.40 14.48
CA MET A 74 0.16 7.37 14.36
C MET A 74 1.07 7.36 15.57
N ASP A 75 0.52 7.17 16.77
CA ASP A 75 1.31 7.02 18.00
C ASP A 75 2.25 5.81 17.89
N PHE A 76 1.73 4.66 17.45
CA PHE A 76 2.53 3.47 17.21
C PHE A 76 3.61 3.70 16.13
N ILE A 77 3.26 4.35 15.03
CA ILE A 77 4.22 4.66 13.95
C ILE A 77 5.34 5.57 14.47
N THR A 78 4.99 6.59 15.23
CA THR A 78 5.96 7.53 15.81
C THR A 78 6.90 6.84 16.78
N ASP A 79 6.39 5.93 17.59
CA ASP A 79 7.21 5.13 18.52
C ASP A 79 8.18 4.19 17.78
N GLN A 80 7.80 3.66 16.62
CA GLN A 80 8.62 2.70 15.86
C GLN A 80 9.61 3.37 14.90
N TYR A 81 9.21 4.47 14.26
CA TYR A 81 9.92 5.08 13.12
C TYR A 81 10.30 6.54 13.31
N GLY A 82 9.86 7.16 14.43
CA GLY A 82 9.94 8.60 14.60
C GLY A 82 8.92 9.36 13.75
N GLU A 83 8.94 10.68 13.86
CA GLU A 83 8.11 11.55 13.05
C GLU A 83 8.68 11.65 11.63
N LEU A 84 7.86 11.36 10.63
CA LEU A 84 8.16 11.56 9.22
C LEU A 84 7.12 12.49 8.60
N PRO A 85 7.53 13.44 7.75
CA PRO A 85 6.57 14.25 7.01
C PRO A 85 5.76 13.36 6.07
N LEU A 86 4.43 13.53 6.09
CA LEU A 86 3.54 12.81 5.18
C LEU A 86 3.52 13.51 3.81
N HIS A 87 3.65 12.72 2.73
CA HIS A 87 3.35 13.18 1.38
C HIS A 87 1.83 13.28 1.20
N LYS A 88 1.35 13.77 0.06
CA LYS A 88 -0.07 13.68 -0.29
C LYS A 88 -0.50 12.21 -0.31
N GLY A 89 -1.59 11.91 0.38
CA GLY A 89 -2.09 10.54 0.49
C GLY A 89 -2.58 10.00 -0.87
N GLN A 90 -2.38 8.71 -1.08
CA GLN A 90 -3.00 8.02 -2.21
C GLN A 90 -4.47 7.75 -1.88
N VAL A 91 -5.38 8.06 -2.79
CA VAL A 91 -6.80 7.66 -2.72
C VAL A 91 -7.02 6.46 -3.62
N SER A 92 -7.08 5.26 -3.04
CA SER A 92 -7.34 4.04 -3.80
C SER A 92 -8.82 3.67 -3.72
N VAL A 93 -9.50 3.61 -4.87
CA VAL A 93 -10.91 3.20 -4.92
C VAL A 93 -11.07 1.98 -5.82
N ILE A 94 -11.68 0.94 -5.27
CA ILE A 94 -12.02 -0.28 -6.01
C ILE A 94 -13.53 -0.32 -6.22
N TYR A 95 -13.94 -0.59 -7.46
CA TYR A 95 -15.34 -0.67 -7.86
C TYR A 95 -15.76 -2.12 -8.15
N PRO A 96 -17.08 -2.40 -8.18
CA PRO A 96 -17.61 -3.70 -8.56
C PRO A 96 -17.02 -4.22 -9.86
N GLY A 97 -16.67 -5.50 -9.88
CA GLY A 97 -16.08 -6.18 -11.05
C GLY A 97 -14.56 -6.12 -11.14
N TYR A 98 -13.87 -5.49 -10.17
CA TYR A 98 -12.40 -5.58 -10.08
C TYR A 98 -11.95 -7.04 -9.84
N PRO A 99 -10.86 -7.52 -10.51
CA PRO A 99 -10.04 -6.79 -11.49
C PRO A 99 -10.53 -7.01 -12.93
N ARG A 100 -10.58 -5.94 -13.69
CA ARG A 100 -10.66 -6.03 -15.15
C ARG A 100 -9.27 -5.86 -15.77
N PRO A 101 -9.06 -6.26 -17.04
CA PRO A 101 -7.79 -6.06 -17.71
C PRO A 101 -7.39 -4.58 -17.78
N ARG A 102 -6.09 -4.33 -17.78
CA ARG A 102 -5.55 -3.03 -18.16
C ARG A 102 -5.38 -2.94 -19.67
N GLN A 103 -5.48 -1.73 -20.21
CA GLN A 103 -5.21 -1.52 -21.63
C GLN A 103 -3.78 -1.99 -21.98
N GLY A 104 -3.66 -2.87 -22.98
CA GLY A 104 -2.38 -3.42 -23.40
C GLY A 104 -1.75 -4.44 -22.45
N GLU A 105 -2.47 -4.89 -21.43
CA GLU A 105 -1.99 -5.89 -20.51
C GLU A 105 -1.90 -7.28 -21.15
N SER A 106 -0.83 -8.03 -20.85
CA SER A 106 -0.74 -9.43 -21.25
C SER A 106 -1.72 -10.32 -20.47
N ALA A 107 -2.18 -11.41 -21.08
CA ALA A 107 -3.06 -12.38 -20.40
C ALA A 107 -2.44 -12.92 -19.10
N SER A 108 -1.12 -13.12 -19.06
CA SER A 108 -0.41 -13.59 -17.86
C SER A 108 -0.42 -12.55 -16.72
N ALA A 109 -0.33 -11.27 -17.05
CA ALA A 109 -0.40 -10.19 -16.05
C ALA A 109 -1.82 -10.06 -15.49
N GLY A 110 -2.86 -10.17 -16.33
CA GLY A 110 -4.25 -10.22 -15.88
C GLY A 110 -4.54 -11.44 -14.98
N GLN A 111 -4.02 -12.61 -15.34
CA GLN A 111 -4.13 -13.82 -14.50
C GLN A 111 -3.38 -13.67 -13.16
N TYR A 112 -2.23 -13.00 -13.17
CA TYR A 112 -1.50 -12.70 -11.92
C TYR A 112 -2.31 -11.79 -10.99
N ARG A 113 -2.94 -10.75 -11.54
CA ARG A 113 -3.82 -9.86 -10.78
C ARG A 113 -4.99 -10.62 -10.15
N LEU A 114 -5.60 -11.51 -10.92
CA LEU A 114 -6.76 -12.29 -10.47
C LEU A 114 -6.38 -13.36 -9.43
N LYS A 115 -5.28 -14.10 -9.68
CA LYS A 115 -4.93 -15.30 -8.87
C LYS A 115 -3.93 -15.02 -7.75
N ARG A 116 -3.26 -13.89 -7.78
CA ARG A 116 -2.21 -13.49 -6.84
C ARG A 116 -2.43 -12.05 -6.32
N ASP A 117 -3.69 -11.58 -6.38
CA ASP A 117 -4.12 -10.30 -5.79
C ASP A 117 -3.27 -9.10 -6.26
N ALA A 118 -2.68 -9.16 -7.45
CA ALA A 118 -1.68 -8.20 -7.93
C ALA A 118 -0.49 -7.99 -6.97
N ALA A 119 -0.11 -9.02 -6.22
CA ALA A 119 0.85 -8.95 -5.12
C ALA A 119 2.17 -8.27 -5.49
N HIS A 120 2.60 -7.32 -4.68
CA HIS A 120 3.81 -6.53 -4.89
C HIS A 120 4.41 -6.05 -3.57
N VAL A 121 5.62 -5.53 -3.66
CA VAL A 121 6.23 -4.67 -2.65
C VAL A 121 6.28 -3.27 -3.24
N ASP A 122 5.84 -2.29 -2.49
CA ASP A 122 5.84 -0.89 -2.92
C ASP A 122 7.26 -0.37 -3.15
N GLY A 123 7.37 0.65 -4.01
CA GLY A 123 8.63 1.32 -4.34
C GLY A 123 9.55 0.57 -5.29
N LEU A 124 9.18 -0.65 -5.72
CA LEU A 124 9.95 -1.43 -6.71
C LEU A 124 9.43 -1.17 -8.12
N ARG A 125 9.92 -0.12 -8.77
CA ARG A 125 9.48 0.21 -10.13
C ARG A 125 10.21 -0.60 -11.20
N PRO A 126 9.51 -1.01 -12.28
CA PRO A 126 10.14 -1.63 -13.43
C PRO A 126 10.84 -0.55 -14.27
N ALA A 127 12.13 -0.75 -14.55
CA ALA A 127 12.94 0.14 -15.35
C ALA A 127 13.39 -0.53 -16.67
N GLY A 128 13.48 0.25 -17.72
CA GLY A 128 13.92 -0.18 -19.05
C GLY A 128 12.98 -1.17 -19.76
N PRO A 129 13.35 -1.59 -20.98
CA PRO A 129 12.52 -2.49 -21.81
C PRO A 129 12.33 -3.87 -21.17
N ASP A 130 13.34 -4.37 -20.44
CA ASP A 130 13.29 -5.66 -19.75
C ASP A 130 12.55 -5.61 -18.40
N ARG A 131 11.98 -4.45 -18.06
CA ARG A 131 11.22 -4.21 -16.82
C ARG A 131 11.97 -4.67 -15.56
N ARG A 132 13.28 -4.40 -15.51
CA ARG A 132 14.13 -4.74 -14.35
C ARG A 132 13.73 -3.92 -13.13
N ARG A 133 13.76 -4.51 -11.94
CA ARG A 133 13.32 -3.88 -10.69
C ARG A 133 14.47 -3.27 -9.93
N ARG A 134 14.24 -2.03 -9.45
CA ARG A 134 15.13 -1.31 -8.55
C ARG A 134 14.29 -0.70 -7.44
N VAL A 135 14.94 -0.32 -6.34
CA VAL A 135 14.27 0.47 -5.29
C VAL A 135 14.26 1.92 -5.73
N ASP A 136 13.11 2.41 -6.12
CA ASP A 136 12.89 3.77 -6.62
C ASP A 136 12.29 4.68 -5.55
N GLU A 137 11.33 4.14 -4.78
CA GLU A 137 10.67 4.83 -3.68
C GLU A 137 10.88 4.02 -2.38
N PRO A 138 11.90 4.36 -1.56
CA PRO A 138 12.23 3.61 -0.35
C PRO A 138 11.26 3.97 0.80
N HIS A 139 10.02 3.52 0.74
CA HIS A 139 9.00 3.79 1.75
C HIS A 139 9.40 3.29 3.14
N ALA A 140 9.11 4.05 4.19
CA ALA A 140 9.38 3.66 5.57
C ALA A 140 8.35 2.64 6.09
N TRP A 141 7.10 2.82 5.70
CA TRP A 141 5.95 1.99 6.09
C TRP A 141 4.74 2.29 5.18
N ILE A 142 3.67 1.49 5.31
CA ILE A 142 2.42 1.67 4.57
C ILE A 142 1.26 1.70 5.56
N LEU A 143 0.59 2.83 5.71
CA LEU A 143 -0.61 2.99 6.52
C LEU A 143 -1.84 3.05 5.61
N GLY A 144 -2.80 2.16 5.82
CA GLY A 144 -4.09 2.17 5.14
C GLY A 144 -5.22 2.58 6.08
N ILE A 145 -6.01 3.56 5.66
CA ILE A 145 -7.15 4.12 6.41
C ILE A 145 -8.40 4.00 5.56
N PRO A 146 -9.37 3.13 5.90
CA PRO A 146 -10.67 3.07 5.23
C PRO A 146 -11.43 4.38 5.37
N LEU A 147 -11.93 4.91 4.25
CA LEU A 147 -12.68 6.17 4.24
C LEU A 147 -14.20 5.97 4.24
N ASN A 148 -14.68 4.84 3.75
CA ASN A 148 -16.11 4.52 3.70
C ASN A 148 -16.41 3.06 4.04
N ASP A 149 -17.66 2.77 4.32
CA ASP A 149 -18.11 1.41 4.59
C ASP A 149 -18.16 0.58 3.30
N ALA A 150 -17.68 -0.66 3.41
CA ALA A 150 -17.76 -1.68 2.38
C ALA A 150 -17.89 -3.06 3.03
N SER A 151 -18.47 -4.03 2.33
CA SER A 151 -18.51 -5.41 2.81
C SER A 151 -17.09 -5.99 2.87
N ILE A 152 -16.91 -7.01 3.71
CA ILE A 152 -15.59 -7.61 3.97
C ILE A 152 -14.93 -8.21 2.72
N ASP A 153 -15.71 -8.56 1.72
CA ASP A 153 -15.31 -9.15 0.44
C ASP A 153 -15.29 -8.12 -0.73
N ALA A 154 -15.45 -6.83 -0.42
CA ALA A 154 -15.34 -5.75 -1.41
C ALA A 154 -13.86 -5.41 -1.70
N ALA A 155 -13.16 -6.34 -2.33
CA ALA A 155 -11.74 -6.22 -2.69
C ALA A 155 -10.84 -5.81 -1.50
N PRO A 156 -10.80 -6.57 -0.39
CA PRO A 156 -9.97 -6.21 0.76
C PRO A 156 -8.49 -6.14 0.42
N MET A 157 -7.73 -5.39 1.22
CA MET A 157 -6.26 -5.51 1.25
C MET A 157 -5.88 -6.95 1.57
N VAL A 158 -4.88 -7.47 0.86
CA VAL A 158 -4.30 -8.78 1.11
C VAL A 158 -2.82 -8.63 1.40
N LEU A 159 -2.31 -9.43 2.31
CA LEU A 159 -0.88 -9.53 2.57
C LEU A 159 -0.47 -10.99 2.82
N TRP A 160 0.83 -11.25 2.75
CA TRP A 160 1.44 -12.51 3.13
C TRP A 160 2.20 -12.32 4.44
N GLU A 161 1.65 -12.86 5.53
CA GLU A 161 2.18 -12.70 6.88
C GLU A 161 3.60 -13.28 6.99
N GLY A 162 4.53 -12.51 7.59
CA GLY A 162 5.94 -12.88 7.71
C GLY A 162 6.78 -12.66 6.44
N SER A 163 6.17 -12.33 5.30
CA SER A 163 6.86 -12.15 4.01
C SER A 163 7.95 -11.08 4.03
N HIS A 164 7.81 -10.07 4.88
CA HIS A 164 8.80 -9.00 5.04
C HIS A 164 10.18 -9.52 5.44
N LYS A 165 10.26 -10.62 6.22
CA LYS A 165 11.54 -11.23 6.62
C LYS A 165 12.26 -11.87 5.43
N ILE A 166 11.53 -12.63 4.62
CA ILE A 166 12.06 -13.31 3.42
C ILE A 166 12.52 -12.27 2.40
N LEU A 167 11.66 -11.29 2.10
CA LEU A 167 11.95 -10.24 1.13
C LEU A 167 13.11 -9.35 1.58
N ARG A 168 13.14 -8.96 2.86
CA ARG A 168 14.25 -8.18 3.41
C ARG A 168 15.58 -8.93 3.31
N ALA A 169 15.60 -10.22 3.63
CA ALA A 169 16.80 -11.05 3.52
C ALA A 169 17.31 -11.12 2.07
N ALA A 170 16.41 -11.34 1.11
CA ALA A 170 16.73 -11.36 -0.31
C ALA A 170 17.27 -10.00 -0.81
N PHE A 171 16.64 -8.90 -0.44
CA PHE A 171 17.08 -7.55 -0.80
C PHE A 171 18.43 -7.20 -0.16
N LYS A 172 18.62 -7.54 1.12
CA LYS A 172 19.90 -7.36 1.81
C LYS A 172 21.04 -8.11 1.10
N HIS A 173 20.78 -9.34 0.68
CA HIS A 173 21.73 -10.13 -0.08
C HIS A 173 22.06 -9.49 -1.44
N ALA A 174 21.04 -9.08 -2.19
CA ALA A 174 21.22 -8.47 -3.51
C ALA A 174 21.95 -7.11 -3.46
N LEU A 175 21.74 -6.33 -2.40
CA LEU A 175 22.35 -5.01 -2.22
C LEU A 175 23.75 -5.09 -1.56
N ASN A 176 24.14 -6.26 -1.04
CA ASN A 176 25.42 -6.42 -0.34
C ASN A 176 26.61 -6.15 -1.26
N GLY A 177 27.61 -5.45 -0.74
CA GLY A 177 28.83 -5.10 -1.48
C GLY A 177 28.70 -3.91 -2.43
N HIS A 178 27.51 -3.35 -2.61
CA HIS A 178 27.31 -2.14 -3.39
C HIS A 178 27.50 -0.88 -2.52
N PRO A 179 28.07 0.21 -3.09
CA PRO A 179 28.23 1.48 -2.37
C PRO A 179 26.86 2.05 -1.96
N ARG A 180 26.77 2.61 -0.74
CA ARG A 180 25.51 3.14 -0.18
C ARG A 180 24.82 4.18 -1.07
N ASN A 181 25.59 5.02 -1.75
CA ASN A 181 25.08 6.06 -2.63
C ASN A 181 24.58 5.56 -4.00
N SER A 182 24.80 4.31 -4.34
CA SER A 182 24.38 3.69 -5.60
C SER A 182 23.38 2.54 -5.44
N LEU A 183 22.91 2.26 -4.22
CA LEU A 183 21.96 1.16 -3.96
C LEU A 183 20.68 1.27 -4.80
N HIS A 184 20.19 2.48 -5.07
CA HIS A 184 19.01 2.73 -5.92
C HIS A 184 19.20 2.32 -7.39
N GLN A 185 20.45 2.07 -7.83
CA GLN A 185 20.76 1.63 -9.20
C GLN A 185 20.86 0.11 -9.32
N VAL A 186 20.92 -0.61 -8.21
CA VAL A 186 21.11 -2.07 -8.18
C VAL A 186 19.86 -2.77 -8.69
N ASP A 187 20.06 -3.68 -9.63
CA ASP A 187 19.01 -4.56 -10.12
C ASP A 187 18.74 -5.69 -9.13
N ILE A 188 17.55 -5.69 -8.56
CA ILE A 188 17.09 -6.68 -7.58
C ILE A 188 16.04 -7.65 -8.16
N THR A 189 15.85 -7.66 -9.46
CA THR A 189 14.73 -8.38 -10.12
C THR A 189 14.73 -9.86 -9.76
N GLU A 190 15.86 -10.54 -9.90
CA GLU A 190 15.93 -11.99 -9.69
C GLU A 190 15.75 -12.35 -8.21
N ALA A 191 16.37 -11.57 -7.31
CA ALA A 191 16.21 -11.74 -5.87
C ALA A 191 14.73 -11.55 -5.46
N TYR A 192 14.10 -10.49 -5.96
CA TYR A 192 12.67 -10.23 -5.71
C TYR A 192 11.77 -11.36 -6.25
N GLN A 193 12.01 -11.81 -7.48
CA GLN A 193 11.18 -12.87 -8.08
C GLN A 193 11.33 -14.20 -7.34
N ALA A 194 12.55 -14.55 -6.91
CA ALA A 194 12.81 -15.77 -6.14
C ALA A 194 12.13 -15.70 -4.76
N ALA A 195 12.36 -14.63 -4.01
CA ALA A 195 11.76 -14.42 -2.70
C ALA A 195 10.21 -14.38 -2.75
N ARG A 196 9.64 -13.75 -3.78
CA ARG A 196 8.18 -13.72 -3.96
C ARG A 196 7.59 -15.12 -4.22
N ARG A 197 8.29 -16.00 -4.95
CA ARG A 197 7.84 -17.40 -5.10
C ARG A 197 7.86 -18.13 -3.76
N GLU A 198 8.95 -18.00 -3.01
CA GLU A 198 9.06 -18.57 -1.66
C GLU A 198 7.94 -18.08 -0.74
N VAL A 199 7.64 -16.78 -0.75
CA VAL A 199 6.53 -16.21 0.02
C VAL A 199 5.19 -16.85 -0.33
N PHE A 200 4.89 -17.04 -1.62
CA PHE A 200 3.65 -17.69 -2.04
C PHE A 200 3.54 -19.16 -1.60
N ASP A 201 4.66 -19.82 -1.42
CA ASP A 201 4.71 -21.23 -1.03
C ASP A 201 4.72 -21.43 0.49
N THR A 202 5.18 -20.43 1.26
CA THR A 202 5.46 -20.60 2.70
C THR A 202 4.70 -19.66 3.64
N CYS A 203 4.28 -18.48 3.15
CA CYS A 203 3.62 -17.49 3.99
C CYS A 203 2.10 -17.56 3.91
N PRO A 204 1.38 -17.47 5.06
CA PRO A 204 -0.07 -17.40 5.06
C PRO A 204 -0.57 -16.12 4.34
N ARG A 205 -1.57 -16.30 3.46
CA ARG A 205 -2.31 -15.20 2.85
C ARG A 205 -3.39 -14.71 3.82
N ILE A 206 -3.35 -13.44 4.17
CA ILE A 206 -4.27 -12.80 5.10
C ILE A 206 -5.07 -11.71 4.37
N GLU A 207 -6.38 -11.68 4.55
CA GLU A 207 -7.23 -10.56 4.13
C GLU A 207 -7.44 -9.60 5.29
N LEU A 208 -7.33 -8.30 5.02
CA LEU A 208 -7.52 -7.23 6.00
C LEU A 208 -8.74 -6.36 5.65
N PRO A 209 -9.96 -6.84 5.86
CA PRO A 209 -11.11 -5.96 5.83
C PRO A 209 -11.04 -5.00 7.01
N ALA A 210 -11.34 -3.73 6.76
CA ALA A 210 -11.36 -2.70 7.81
C ALA A 210 -12.45 -1.67 7.53
N LYS A 211 -12.90 -0.97 8.59
CA LYS A 211 -13.98 0.01 8.56
C LYS A 211 -13.45 1.41 8.87
N PRO A 212 -14.20 2.47 8.53
CA PRO A 212 -13.87 3.85 8.93
C PRO A 212 -13.62 3.96 10.44
N GLY A 213 -12.53 4.64 10.81
CA GLY A 213 -12.04 4.72 12.18
C GLY A 213 -11.10 3.60 12.60
N GLU A 214 -10.97 2.54 11.82
CA GLU A 214 -9.91 1.53 11.94
C GLU A 214 -8.75 1.87 10.98
N ALA A 215 -7.56 1.30 11.23
CA ALA A 215 -6.42 1.39 10.34
C ALA A 215 -5.63 0.09 10.33
N TYR A 216 -4.76 -0.05 9.35
CA TYR A 216 -3.74 -1.11 9.33
C TYR A 216 -2.40 -0.54 8.85
N LEU A 217 -1.34 -1.06 9.46
CA LEU A 217 0.03 -0.72 9.12
C LEU A 217 0.73 -1.96 8.59
N LEU A 218 1.43 -1.82 7.46
CA LEU A 218 2.26 -2.86 6.88
C LEU A 218 3.73 -2.43 6.93
N HIS A 219 4.59 -3.40 7.21
CA HIS A 219 6.02 -3.24 7.05
C HIS A 219 6.35 -3.03 5.56
N ARG A 220 7.25 -2.13 5.24
CA ARG A 220 7.65 -1.73 3.87
C ARG A 220 8.04 -2.89 2.95
N HIS A 221 8.57 -3.98 3.50
CA HIS A 221 8.92 -5.19 2.74
C HIS A 221 7.82 -6.24 2.72
N CYS A 222 6.64 -5.99 3.31
CA CYS A 222 5.54 -6.94 3.30
C CYS A 222 4.99 -7.10 1.89
N LEU A 223 4.90 -8.35 1.39
CA LEU A 223 4.21 -8.63 0.14
C LEU A 223 2.72 -8.42 0.36
N HIS A 224 2.11 -7.57 -0.45
CA HIS A 224 0.70 -7.22 -0.32
C HIS A 224 0.04 -6.97 -1.68
N GLY A 225 -1.27 -6.88 -1.68
CA GLY A 225 -2.05 -6.62 -2.88
C GLY A 225 -3.51 -6.36 -2.54
N VAL A 226 -4.40 -6.54 -3.52
CA VAL A 226 -5.84 -6.32 -3.37
C VAL A 226 -6.57 -7.52 -3.92
N ALA A 227 -7.43 -8.15 -3.11
CA ALA A 227 -8.27 -9.27 -3.53
C ALA A 227 -9.25 -8.84 -4.64
N PRO A 228 -9.69 -9.75 -5.50
CA PRO A 228 -10.80 -9.50 -6.40
C PRO A 228 -12.06 -9.08 -5.63
N TRP A 229 -12.91 -8.31 -6.30
CA TRP A 229 -14.25 -7.99 -5.79
C TRP A 229 -15.09 -9.26 -5.69
N GLY A 230 -15.58 -9.57 -4.48
CA GLY A 230 -16.39 -10.76 -4.23
C GLY A 230 -17.74 -10.73 -4.95
N ALA A 231 -18.27 -11.89 -5.28
CA ALA A 231 -19.53 -12.01 -6.03
C ALA A 231 -20.75 -11.37 -5.32
N ASN A 232 -20.73 -11.37 -3.98
CA ASN A 232 -21.79 -10.79 -3.14
C ASN A 232 -21.32 -9.49 -2.46
N ALA A 233 -20.17 -8.99 -2.83
CA ALA A 233 -19.59 -7.79 -2.24
C ALA A 233 -20.42 -6.56 -2.56
N SER A 234 -20.49 -5.65 -1.62
CA SER A 234 -21.19 -4.39 -1.74
C SER A 234 -20.40 -3.24 -1.12
N ALA A 235 -20.50 -2.09 -1.75
CA ALA A 235 -20.11 -0.79 -1.23
C ALA A 235 -21.10 0.25 -1.78
N GLY A 236 -21.09 1.45 -1.23
CA GLY A 236 -21.85 2.55 -1.82
C GLY A 236 -21.41 2.89 -3.24
N ALA A 237 -22.03 3.90 -3.84
CA ALA A 237 -21.72 4.37 -5.19
C ALA A 237 -20.24 4.76 -5.37
N ASP A 238 -19.57 5.12 -4.27
CA ASP A 238 -18.15 5.50 -4.25
C ASP A 238 -17.18 4.31 -4.33
N GLY A 239 -17.66 3.06 -4.39
CA GLY A 239 -16.82 1.87 -4.30
C GLY A 239 -16.19 1.70 -2.90
N ARG A 240 -15.16 0.83 -2.76
CA ARG A 240 -14.35 0.72 -1.53
C ARG A 240 -13.19 1.70 -1.62
N MET A 241 -13.14 2.65 -0.70
CA MET A 241 -12.18 3.75 -0.71
C MET A 241 -11.24 3.70 0.49
N ILE A 242 -9.94 3.73 0.23
CA ILE A 242 -8.87 3.72 1.24
C ILE A 242 -7.91 4.88 0.97
N ALA A 243 -7.51 5.60 2.03
CA ALA A 243 -6.36 6.50 1.98
C ALA A 243 -5.10 5.75 2.39
N TYR A 244 -4.03 5.84 1.59
CA TYR A 244 -2.73 5.27 1.90
C TYR A 244 -1.68 6.35 2.10
N PHE A 245 -0.90 6.21 3.17
CA PHE A 245 0.30 7.01 3.42
C PHE A 245 1.53 6.12 3.40
N ARG A 246 2.57 6.56 2.72
CA ARG A 246 3.80 5.80 2.47
C ARG A 246 5.02 6.73 2.40
N PRO A 247 5.36 7.43 3.51
CA PRO A 247 6.50 8.34 3.48
C PRO A 247 7.79 7.58 3.21
N GLU A 248 8.75 8.25 2.56
CA GLU A 248 10.03 7.65 2.27
C GLU A 248 10.97 7.74 3.48
N CYS A 249 11.90 6.79 3.57
CA CYS A 249 13.00 6.82 4.51
C CYS A 249 13.90 8.03 4.24
N ALA A 250 14.22 8.81 5.25
CA ALA A 250 15.08 10.00 5.12
C ALA A 250 16.50 9.64 4.62
N GLY A 251 17.02 8.48 5.01
CA GLY A 251 18.30 7.93 4.58
C GLY A 251 18.23 7.12 3.27
N GLY A 252 17.11 7.17 2.55
CA GLY A 252 16.91 6.50 1.27
C GLY A 252 17.03 4.99 1.34
N VAL A 253 17.51 4.35 0.25
CA VAL A 253 17.59 2.88 0.14
C VAL A 253 18.47 2.25 1.22
N ALA A 254 19.48 2.96 1.70
CA ALA A 254 20.35 2.44 2.76
C ALA A 254 19.56 2.27 4.08
N GLU A 255 18.79 3.25 4.48
CA GLU A 255 17.90 3.15 5.65
C GLU A 255 16.79 2.13 5.42
N TRP A 256 16.18 2.14 4.23
CA TRP A 256 15.12 1.21 3.84
C TRP A 256 15.49 -0.25 4.05
N ILE A 257 16.75 -0.62 3.84
CA ILE A 257 17.22 -2.00 3.99
C ILE A 257 17.83 -2.30 5.38
N GLU A 258 18.45 -1.31 6.02
CA GLU A 258 19.17 -1.52 7.29
C GLU A 258 18.27 -1.43 8.52
N SER A 259 17.34 -0.47 8.55
CA SER A 259 16.43 -0.31 9.70
C SER A 259 15.45 -1.48 9.84
N ALA A 260 15.02 -1.71 11.08
CA ALA A 260 14.13 -2.81 11.44
C ALA A 260 12.74 -2.67 10.79
#